data_45306cbf69e828f21d5d21c3bb6ad85e
#
_entry.id   45306cbf69e828f21d5d21c3bb6ad85e
#
_cell.length_a   1.000
_cell.length_b   1.000
_cell.length_c   1.000
_cell.angle_alpha   90.00
_cell.angle_beta   90.00
_cell.angle_gamma   90.00
#
_symmetry.space_group_name_H-M   'P 1'
#
loop_
_entity.id
_entity.type
_entity.pdbx_description
1 polymer ?
#
loop_
_entity_poly.entity_id
_entity_poly.type
_entity_poly.pdbx_seq_one_letter_code
_entity_poly.pdbx_strand_id
1 'polypeptide(L)'
;MASYILVVDDEPDIVETVAMMLESKGCEVGRAYDGLEAEESIKARRPDLVLLDVMMPRKDGYVLCAELKASEETRDIPVVLLTAVGDKVTSSRYSHADGMSTEADDYIPKPIETKILWKIVSDFL
;
A
#
# COMPACT_ATOMS: atom_id res chain seq x y z
N MET A 1 12.08 11.40 14.48
CA MET A 1 11.28 10.20 14.76
C MET A 1 11.10 9.39 13.48
N ALA A 2 11.10 8.08 13.62
CA ALA A 2 10.96 7.21 12.46
C ALA A 2 9.53 7.23 11.95
N SER A 3 9.36 7.25 10.63
CA SER A 3 8.05 7.13 10.03
C SER A 3 7.61 5.67 10.14
N TYR A 4 6.32 5.47 10.33
CA TYR A 4 5.77 4.12 10.44
C TYR A 4 4.98 3.79 9.17
N ILE A 5 5.39 2.72 8.49
CA ILE A 5 4.79 2.31 7.21
C ILE A 5 4.22 0.91 7.38
N LEU A 6 2.98 0.73 6.96
CA LEU A 6 2.36 -0.59 6.97
C LEU A 6 2.47 -1.18 5.57
N VAL A 7 3.05 -2.38 5.47
CA VAL A 7 3.19 -3.11 4.21
C VAL A 7 2.18 -4.26 4.21
N VAL A 8 1.35 -4.31 3.19
CA VAL A 8 0.28 -5.29 3.07
C VAL A 8 0.39 -6.04 1.76
N ASP A 9 0.62 -7.35 1.82
CA ASP A 9 0.72 -8.20 0.64
C ASP A 9 0.51 -9.64 1.13
N ASP A 10 -0.16 -10.46 0.31
CA ASP A 10 -0.41 -11.84 0.72
C ASP A 10 0.80 -12.74 0.48
N GLU A 11 1.85 -12.22 -0.14
CA GLU A 11 3.10 -12.95 -0.34
C GLU A 11 4.11 -12.53 0.74
N PRO A 12 4.40 -13.41 1.72
CA PRO A 12 5.32 -13.02 2.81
C PRO A 12 6.70 -12.57 2.33
N ASP A 13 7.19 -13.16 1.25
CA ASP A 13 8.50 -12.79 0.72
C ASP A 13 8.54 -11.34 0.28
N ILE A 14 7.45 -10.87 -0.32
CA ILE A 14 7.36 -9.48 -0.77
C ILE A 14 7.29 -8.55 0.44
N VAL A 15 6.47 -8.92 1.43
CA VAL A 15 6.35 -8.11 2.64
C VAL A 15 7.71 -7.95 3.30
N GLU A 16 8.45 -9.07 3.46
CA GLU A 16 9.76 -9.00 4.12
C GLU A 16 10.77 -8.21 3.30
N THR A 17 10.79 -8.41 1.99
CA THR A 17 11.71 -7.69 1.12
C THR A 17 11.48 -6.19 1.20
N VAL A 18 10.22 -5.77 1.08
CA VAL A 18 9.88 -4.35 1.15
C VAL A 18 10.18 -3.81 2.55
N ALA A 19 9.85 -4.57 3.60
CA ALA A 19 10.13 -4.14 4.96
C ALA A 19 11.62 -3.91 5.17
N MET A 20 12.46 -4.81 4.67
CA MET A 20 13.91 -4.66 4.81
C MET A 20 14.40 -3.41 4.08
N MET A 21 13.87 -3.14 2.89
CA MET A 21 14.25 -1.94 2.14
C MET A 21 13.93 -0.67 2.93
N LEU A 22 12.73 -0.63 3.53
CA LEU A 22 12.30 0.55 4.27
C LEU A 22 13.02 0.69 5.60
N GLU A 23 13.25 -0.43 6.28
CA GLU A 23 13.99 -0.40 7.54
C GLU A 23 15.42 0.09 7.32
N SER A 24 16.01 -0.23 6.18
CA SER A 24 17.35 0.25 5.86
C SER A 24 17.39 1.76 5.69
N LYS A 25 16.24 2.38 5.49
CA LYS A 25 16.12 3.84 5.37
C LYS A 25 15.70 4.49 6.68
N GLY A 26 15.62 3.72 7.75
CA GLY A 26 15.28 4.26 9.06
C GLY A 26 13.80 4.26 9.40
N CYS A 27 12.96 3.61 8.60
CA CYS A 27 11.53 3.56 8.87
C CYS A 27 11.19 2.40 9.79
N GLU A 28 10.11 2.56 10.55
CA GLU A 28 9.49 1.45 11.25
C GLU A 28 8.48 0.82 10.31
N VAL A 29 8.37 -0.50 10.31
CA VAL A 29 7.50 -1.20 9.35
C VAL A 29 6.57 -2.16 10.07
N GLY A 30 5.28 -2.04 9.79
CA GLY A 30 4.29 -3.02 10.18
C GLY A 30 4.03 -3.94 9.03
N ARG A 31 3.57 -5.16 9.31
CA ARG A 31 3.35 -6.19 8.31
C ARG A 31 1.95 -6.75 8.44
N ALA A 32 1.26 -6.88 7.31
CA ALA A 32 -0.05 -7.52 7.26
C ALA A 32 -0.11 -8.35 5.99
N TYR A 33 -0.82 -9.44 6.03
CA TYR A 33 -0.81 -10.41 4.93
C TYR A 33 -2.16 -10.53 4.22
N ASP A 34 -3.14 -9.78 4.65
CA ASP A 34 -4.41 -9.64 3.92
C ASP A 34 -5.12 -8.39 4.40
N GLY A 35 -6.25 -8.10 3.76
CA GLY A 35 -6.98 -6.86 4.04
C GLY A 35 -7.55 -6.78 5.45
N LEU A 36 -7.94 -7.92 6.01
CA LEU A 36 -8.51 -7.92 7.36
C LEU A 36 -7.42 -7.65 8.39
N GLU A 37 -6.25 -8.27 8.24
CA GLU A 37 -5.11 -7.98 9.11
C GLU A 37 -4.71 -6.51 9.01
N ALA A 38 -4.75 -5.97 7.79
CA ALA A 38 -4.41 -4.57 7.58
C ALA A 38 -5.35 -3.65 8.34
N GLU A 39 -6.65 -3.93 8.29
CA GLU A 39 -7.62 -3.13 9.02
C GLU A 39 -7.35 -3.14 10.51
N GLU A 40 -7.08 -4.31 11.06
CA GLU A 40 -6.79 -4.43 12.49
C GLU A 40 -5.51 -3.70 12.86
N SER A 41 -4.51 -3.83 12.01
CA SER A 41 -3.22 -3.17 12.25
C SER A 41 -3.36 -1.66 12.26
N ILE A 42 -4.13 -1.12 11.33
CA ILE A 42 -4.34 0.33 11.23
C ILE A 42 -5.10 0.85 12.46
N LYS A 43 -6.07 0.09 12.95
CA LYS A 43 -6.80 0.47 14.16
C LYS A 43 -5.91 0.47 15.39
N ALA A 44 -4.97 -0.49 15.44
CA ALA A 44 -4.08 -0.60 16.58
C ALA A 44 -3.02 0.51 16.59
N ARG A 45 -2.52 0.88 15.41
CA ARG A 45 -1.52 1.92 15.29
C ARG A 45 -1.65 2.58 13.92
N ARG A 46 -1.96 3.86 13.89
CA ARG A 46 -2.12 4.60 12.64
C ARG A 46 -0.79 4.73 11.91
N PRO A 47 -0.67 4.23 10.68
CA PRO A 47 0.57 4.39 9.92
C PRO A 47 0.67 5.74 9.26
N ASP A 48 1.89 6.13 8.91
CA ASP A 48 2.13 7.34 8.12
C ASP A 48 1.93 7.09 6.63
N LEU A 49 1.96 5.83 6.22
CA LEU A 49 1.79 5.41 4.83
C LEU A 49 1.42 3.94 4.80
N VAL A 50 0.58 3.56 3.85
CA VAL A 50 0.22 2.16 3.62
C VAL A 50 0.68 1.76 2.23
N LEU A 51 1.47 0.69 2.14
CA LEU A 51 1.80 0.06 0.87
C LEU A 51 0.92 -1.17 0.77
N LEU A 52 0.10 -1.24 -0.27
CA LEU A 52 -1.02 -2.17 -0.31
C LEU A 52 -1.08 -2.91 -1.63
N ASP A 53 -0.93 -4.24 -1.56
CA ASP A 53 -1.08 -5.08 -2.75
C ASP A 53 -2.52 -5.03 -3.24
N VAL A 54 -2.68 -5.00 -4.55
CA VAL A 54 -4.00 -4.94 -5.18
C VAL A 54 -4.70 -6.29 -5.11
N MET A 55 -3.98 -7.34 -5.42
CA MET A 55 -4.57 -8.69 -5.54
C MET A 55 -4.37 -9.50 -4.27
N MET A 56 -5.35 -9.49 -3.39
CA MET A 56 -5.28 -10.24 -2.15
C MET A 56 -6.56 -11.03 -1.93
N PRO A 57 -6.48 -12.20 -1.28
CA PRO A 57 -7.69 -12.93 -0.92
C PRO A 57 -8.46 -12.19 0.17
N ARG A 58 -9.72 -12.50 0.26
CA ARG A 58 -10.65 -11.99 1.27
C ARG A 58 -11.04 -10.53 1.10
N LYS A 59 -10.08 -9.64 0.94
CA LYS A 59 -10.38 -8.23 0.69
C LYS A 59 -9.26 -7.66 -0.17
N ASP A 60 -9.57 -7.31 -1.42
CA ASP A 60 -8.55 -6.82 -2.31
C ASP A 60 -8.14 -5.38 -1.97
N GLY A 61 -7.01 -4.97 -2.55
CA GLY A 61 -6.42 -3.68 -2.23
C GLY A 61 -7.25 -2.49 -2.67
N TYR A 62 -7.97 -2.61 -3.77
CA TYR A 62 -8.82 -1.51 -4.22
C TYR A 62 -9.95 -1.26 -3.24
N VAL A 63 -10.57 -2.32 -2.76
CA VAL A 63 -11.66 -2.22 -1.80
C VAL A 63 -11.16 -1.59 -0.50
N LEU A 64 -10.04 -2.10 0.00
CA LEU A 64 -9.49 -1.57 1.24
C LEU A 64 -9.09 -0.10 1.08
N CYS A 65 -8.47 0.25 -0.05
CA CYS A 65 -8.10 1.63 -0.31
C CYS A 65 -9.34 2.54 -0.28
N ALA A 66 -10.40 2.13 -0.97
CA ALA A 66 -11.63 2.91 -1.00
C ALA A 66 -12.22 3.07 0.41
N GLU A 67 -12.19 2.02 1.21
CA GLU A 67 -12.70 2.09 2.57
C GLU A 67 -11.88 3.04 3.44
N LEU A 68 -10.56 3.00 3.30
CA LEU A 68 -9.70 3.90 4.06
C LEU A 68 -9.96 5.36 3.68
N LYS A 69 -10.16 5.62 2.41
CA LYS A 69 -10.39 6.99 1.95
C LYS A 69 -11.81 7.48 2.26
N ALA A 70 -12.72 6.57 2.51
CA ALA A 70 -14.09 6.93 2.87
C ALA A 70 -14.26 7.28 4.35
N SER A 71 -13.32 6.87 5.19
CA SER A 71 -13.40 7.09 6.63
C SER A 71 -12.63 8.35 7.03
N GLU A 72 -13.25 9.19 7.85
CA GLU A 72 -12.58 10.41 8.33
C GLU A 72 -11.33 10.09 9.12
N GLU A 73 -11.29 8.95 9.78
CA GLU A 73 -10.15 8.56 10.62
C GLU A 73 -8.92 8.18 9.81
N THR A 74 -9.11 7.72 8.57
CA THR A 74 -8.01 7.16 7.78
C THR A 74 -7.81 7.83 6.43
N ARG A 75 -8.73 8.69 6.00
CA ARG A 75 -8.65 9.24 4.63
C ARG A 75 -7.38 10.05 4.35
N ASP A 76 -6.75 10.57 5.39
CA ASP A 76 -5.53 11.36 5.22
C ASP A 76 -4.26 10.51 5.19
N ILE A 77 -4.39 9.21 5.42
CA ILE A 77 -3.23 8.31 5.32
C ILE A 77 -2.93 8.06 3.84
N PRO A 78 -1.72 8.39 3.37
CA PRO A 78 -1.38 8.08 1.98
C PRO A 78 -1.40 6.57 1.74
N VAL A 79 -1.97 6.17 0.61
CA VAL A 79 -2.03 4.78 0.21
C VAL A 79 -1.37 4.62 -1.14
N VAL A 80 -0.36 3.76 -1.21
CA VAL A 80 0.34 3.46 -2.46
C VAL A 80 0.07 1.99 -2.79
N LEU A 81 -0.43 1.73 -3.98
CA LEU A 81 -0.78 0.37 -4.39
C LEU A 81 0.41 -0.31 -5.06
N LEU A 82 0.60 -1.58 -4.70
CA LEU A 82 1.63 -2.43 -5.31
C LEU A 82 0.93 -3.22 -6.42
N THR A 83 1.37 -3.07 -7.66
CA THR A 83 0.68 -3.65 -8.79
C THR A 83 1.58 -4.59 -9.59
N ALA A 84 1.03 -5.73 -10.01
CA ALA A 84 1.72 -6.60 -10.94
C ALA A 84 1.64 -6.00 -12.35
N VAL A 85 2.47 -6.48 -13.26
CA VAL A 85 2.51 -5.96 -14.62
C VAL A 85 1.13 -6.00 -15.29
N GLY A 86 0.42 -7.11 -15.13
CA GLY A 86 -0.93 -7.23 -15.68
C GLY A 86 -1.91 -6.28 -15.04
N ASP A 87 -1.79 -6.09 -13.74
CA ASP A 87 -2.68 -5.19 -13.00
C ASP A 87 -2.44 -3.75 -13.38
N LYS A 88 -1.22 -3.42 -13.71
CA LYS A 88 -0.87 -2.07 -14.09
C LYS A 88 -1.71 -1.59 -15.27
N VAL A 89 -1.86 -2.44 -16.29
CA VAL A 89 -2.67 -2.11 -17.45
C VAL A 89 -4.13 -1.98 -17.03
N THR A 90 -4.59 -2.92 -16.24
CA THR A 90 -5.97 -2.91 -15.77
C THR A 90 -6.25 -1.70 -14.92
N SER A 91 -5.32 -1.36 -14.05
CA SER A 91 -5.48 -0.22 -13.16
C SER A 91 -5.62 1.09 -13.92
N SER A 92 -4.78 1.31 -14.92
CA SER A 92 -4.87 2.51 -15.73
C SER A 92 -6.21 2.64 -16.40
N ARG A 93 -6.64 1.55 -17.04
CA ARG A 93 -7.90 1.54 -17.74
C ARG A 93 -9.07 1.72 -16.78
N TYR A 94 -8.97 1.07 -15.66
CA TYR A 94 -10.01 1.12 -14.64
C TYR A 94 -10.18 2.54 -14.12
N SER A 95 -9.09 3.20 -13.82
CA SER A 95 -9.14 4.58 -13.34
C SER A 95 -9.80 5.49 -14.34
N HIS A 96 -9.46 5.34 -15.61
CA HIS A 96 -10.04 6.17 -16.65
C HIS A 96 -11.51 5.87 -16.88
N ALA A 97 -11.85 4.59 -16.91
CA ALA A 97 -13.22 4.17 -17.21
C ALA A 97 -14.21 4.60 -16.15
N ASP A 98 -13.83 4.44 -14.90
CA ASP A 98 -14.76 4.70 -13.80
C ASP A 98 -14.61 6.08 -13.19
N GLY A 99 -13.50 6.72 -13.38
CA GLY A 99 -13.25 8.04 -12.84
C GLY A 99 -13.18 8.08 -11.32
N MET A 100 -13.45 6.97 -10.67
CA MET A 100 -13.42 6.90 -9.21
C MET A 100 -12.96 5.54 -8.73
N SER A 101 -12.43 4.77 -9.63
CA SER A 101 -12.12 3.40 -9.35
C SER A 101 -11.06 3.24 -8.27
N THR A 102 -10.18 4.18 -8.15
CA THR A 102 -9.17 4.12 -7.12
C THR A 102 -8.86 5.50 -6.61
N GLU A 103 -8.67 5.57 -5.31
CA GLU A 103 -8.31 6.81 -4.64
C GLU A 103 -6.90 6.73 -4.08
N ALA A 104 -6.11 5.79 -4.59
CA ALA A 104 -4.73 5.65 -4.16
C ALA A 104 -3.93 6.89 -4.52
N ASP A 105 -2.95 7.19 -3.69
CA ASP A 105 -2.11 8.35 -3.91
C ASP A 105 -1.01 8.09 -4.93
N ASP A 106 -0.60 6.84 -5.08
CA ASP A 106 0.38 6.46 -6.10
C ASP A 106 0.40 4.95 -6.28
N TYR A 107 1.24 4.48 -7.18
CA TYR A 107 1.38 3.06 -7.54
C TYR A 107 2.85 2.70 -7.66
N ILE A 108 3.19 1.47 -7.28
CA ILE A 108 4.54 0.94 -7.47
C ILE A 108 4.42 -0.39 -8.21
N PRO A 109 5.06 -0.54 -9.37
CA PRO A 109 4.97 -1.80 -10.12
C PRO A 109 5.84 -2.88 -9.51
N LYS A 110 5.38 -4.12 -9.61
CA LYS A 110 6.17 -5.29 -9.25
C LYS A 110 6.94 -5.74 -10.49
N PRO A 111 8.14 -6.25 -10.36
CA PRO A 111 8.89 -6.44 -9.12
C PRO A 111 9.34 -5.12 -8.50
N ILE A 112 9.38 -5.10 -7.17
CA ILE A 112 9.67 -3.86 -6.43
C ILE A 112 11.17 -3.57 -6.48
N GLU A 113 11.52 -2.39 -7.00
CA GLU A 113 12.92 -1.94 -7.03
C GLU A 113 13.13 -0.91 -5.93
N THR A 114 14.24 -1.05 -5.21
CA THR A 114 14.52 -0.21 -4.06
C THR A 114 14.49 1.28 -4.38
N LYS A 115 15.09 1.68 -5.49
CA LYS A 115 15.15 3.10 -5.85
C LYS A 115 13.78 3.68 -6.13
N ILE A 116 12.93 2.92 -6.85
CA ILE A 116 11.60 3.38 -7.18
C ILE A 116 10.73 3.42 -5.93
N LEU A 117 10.83 2.36 -5.12
CA LEU A 117 10.11 2.29 -3.86
C LEU A 117 10.42 3.50 -2.98
N TRP A 118 11.70 3.76 -2.76
CA TRP A 118 12.10 4.84 -1.86
C TRP A 118 11.74 6.22 -2.41
N LYS A 119 11.88 6.41 -3.72
CA LYS A 119 11.51 7.67 -4.33
C LYS A 119 10.04 8.01 -4.07
N ILE A 120 9.18 7.02 -4.30
CA ILE A 120 7.75 7.22 -4.14
C ILE A 120 7.39 7.38 -2.66
N VAL A 121 7.92 6.50 -1.82
CA VAL A 121 7.60 6.54 -0.40
C VAL A 121 8.06 7.84 0.24
N SER A 122 9.29 8.27 -0.07
CA SER A 122 9.83 9.47 0.55
C SER A 122 9.07 10.73 0.20
N ASP A 123 8.38 10.74 -0.94
CA ASP A 123 7.56 11.89 -1.33
C ASP A 123 6.37 12.09 -0.38
N PHE A 124 5.98 11.06 0.34
CA PHE A 124 4.85 11.14 1.26
C PHE A 124 5.26 11.27 2.74
N LEU A 125 6.54 11.28 3.01
CA LEU A 125 7.02 11.32 4.41
C LEU A 125 7.56 12.68 4.84
#